data_281dd68843a5b15114175fdfd83e9700
#
_entry.id   281dd68843a5b15114175fdfd83e9700
#
_cell.length_a   1.000
_cell.length_b   1.000
_cell.length_c   1.000
_cell.angle_alpha   90.00
_cell.angle_beta   90.00
_cell.angle_gamma   90.00
#
_symmetry.space_group_name_H-M   'P 1'
#
loop_
_entity.id
_entity.type
_entity.pdbx_description
1 polymer ?
#
loop_
_entity_poly.entity_id
_entity_poly.type
_entity_poly.pdbx_seq_one_letter_code
_entity_poly.pdbx_strand_id
1 'polypeptide(L)'
;MVDDHHGVYFLEKKKEKIQLNSTNRNDLLSILGEPSTKSSFDNDIWIYIERKITNTHFFGKKELIVNNVLVVEIDDQGLLANVDFYNLNDMKEIKFDNKTTEANYNKRNFVYSFLSSMRQKINDPLGVRKKRREEGN
;
A
#
# COMPACT_ATOMS: atom_id res chain seq x y z
N MET A 1 -16.74 -19.75 -5.28
CA MET A 1 -15.91 -18.70 -4.65
C MET A 1 -15.41 -17.75 -5.72
N VAL A 2 -15.67 -16.47 -5.58
CA VAL A 2 -15.23 -15.46 -6.53
C VAL A 2 -14.22 -14.55 -5.82
N ASP A 3 -13.05 -14.42 -6.43
CA ASP A 3 -11.98 -13.58 -5.88
C ASP A 3 -11.89 -12.28 -6.67
N ASP A 4 -11.86 -11.16 -5.95
CA ASP A 4 -11.57 -9.86 -6.52
C ASP A 4 -10.14 -9.47 -6.21
N HIS A 5 -9.39 -9.13 -7.23
CA HIS A 5 -8.00 -8.72 -7.10
C HIS A 5 -7.83 -7.27 -7.56
N HIS A 6 -7.14 -6.47 -6.77
CA HIS A 6 -6.84 -5.08 -7.07
C HIS A 6 -5.34 -4.84 -6.95
N GLY A 7 -4.79 -4.12 -7.92
CA GLY A 7 -3.40 -3.73 -7.92
C GLY A 7 -2.48 -4.74 -8.59
N VAL A 8 -1.26 -4.86 -8.09
CA VAL A 8 -0.21 -5.65 -8.70
C VAL A 8 -0.31 -7.11 -8.26
N TYR A 9 -0.28 -8.03 -9.22
CA TYR A 9 -0.26 -9.47 -8.91
C TYR A 9 1.12 -9.85 -8.38
N PHE A 10 1.14 -10.66 -7.33
CA PHE A 10 2.37 -11.23 -6.74
C PHE A 10 3.38 -10.15 -6.34
N LEU A 11 2.90 -9.12 -5.67
CA LEU A 11 3.71 -7.97 -5.28
C LEU A 11 4.92 -8.39 -4.43
N GLU A 12 4.73 -9.30 -3.50
CA GLU A 12 5.81 -9.76 -2.63
C GLU A 12 6.94 -10.42 -3.41
N LYS A 13 6.59 -11.24 -4.41
CA LYS A 13 7.59 -11.88 -5.25
C LYS A 13 8.28 -10.89 -6.17
N LYS A 14 7.52 -9.92 -6.68
CA LYS A 14 8.09 -8.89 -7.56
C LYS A 14 9.03 -7.95 -6.81
N LYS A 15 8.79 -7.75 -5.52
CA LYS A 15 9.68 -6.96 -4.66
C LYS A 15 11.10 -7.52 -4.69
N GLU A 16 11.26 -8.82 -4.79
CA GLU A 16 12.58 -9.45 -4.80
C GLU A 16 13.38 -9.14 -6.06
N LYS A 17 12.72 -8.66 -7.11
CA LYS A 17 13.38 -8.34 -8.39
C LYS A 17 13.94 -6.92 -8.43
N ILE A 18 13.68 -6.11 -7.43
CA ILE A 18 14.17 -4.73 -7.39
C ILE A 18 15.30 -4.60 -6.37
N GLN A 19 16.27 -3.75 -6.67
CA GLN A 19 17.48 -3.57 -5.86
C GLN A 19 17.77 -2.10 -5.65
N LEU A 20 18.15 -1.76 -4.42
CA LEU A 20 18.54 -0.40 -4.07
C LEU A 20 19.73 0.05 -4.89
N ASN A 21 19.68 1.31 -5.34
CA ASN A 21 20.76 1.98 -6.08
C ASN A 21 21.06 1.37 -7.45
N SER A 22 20.24 0.41 -7.90
CA SER A 22 20.44 -0.30 -9.15
C SER A 22 19.20 -0.24 -10.05
N THR A 23 18.04 -0.46 -9.48
CA THR A 23 16.77 -0.41 -10.21
C THR A 23 16.39 1.04 -10.48
N ASN A 24 16.02 1.35 -11.73
CA ASN A 24 15.59 2.70 -12.11
C ASN A 24 14.07 2.75 -12.33
N ARG A 25 13.55 3.95 -12.65
CA ARG A 25 12.10 4.14 -12.88
C ARG A 25 11.54 3.23 -13.95
N ASN A 26 12.26 3.07 -15.05
CA ASN A 26 11.82 2.22 -16.15
C ASN A 26 11.76 0.76 -15.73
N ASP A 27 12.71 0.33 -14.93
CA ASP A 27 12.72 -1.03 -14.38
C ASP A 27 11.52 -1.25 -13.46
N LEU A 28 11.21 -0.27 -12.61
CA LEU A 28 10.04 -0.34 -11.74
C LEU A 28 8.75 -0.44 -12.53
N LEU A 29 8.61 0.36 -13.58
CA LEU A 29 7.43 0.33 -14.44
C LEU A 29 7.32 -1.01 -15.17
N SER A 30 8.47 -1.57 -15.58
CA SER A 30 8.49 -2.86 -16.26
C SER A 30 8.13 -4.02 -15.35
N ILE A 31 8.63 -4.00 -14.12
CA ILE A 31 8.42 -5.09 -13.14
C ILE A 31 7.08 -4.95 -12.44
N LEU A 32 6.74 -3.76 -11.98
CA LEU A 32 5.59 -3.51 -11.12
C LEU A 32 4.42 -2.84 -11.83
N GLY A 33 4.66 -2.21 -12.97
CA GLY A 33 3.64 -1.43 -13.67
C GLY A 33 3.48 -0.04 -13.05
N GLU A 34 2.34 0.59 -13.32
CA GLU A 34 2.05 1.90 -12.76
C GLU A 34 1.70 1.80 -11.28
N PRO A 35 2.20 2.71 -10.45
CA PRO A 35 1.84 2.71 -9.04
C PRO A 35 0.39 3.15 -8.81
N SER A 36 -0.17 2.73 -7.68
CA SER A 36 -1.52 3.13 -7.29
C SER A 36 -1.59 4.61 -6.93
N THR A 37 -0.52 5.12 -6.33
CA THR A 37 -0.42 6.55 -6.01
C THR A 37 1.04 6.98 -6.06
N LYS A 38 1.26 8.24 -6.36
CA LYS A 38 2.58 8.86 -6.43
C LYS A 38 2.57 10.20 -5.74
N SER A 39 3.69 10.56 -5.16
CA SER A 39 3.91 11.91 -4.66
C SER A 39 5.37 12.30 -4.89
N SER A 40 5.64 13.59 -4.87
CA SER A 40 6.96 14.12 -5.11
C SER A 40 7.34 15.01 -3.93
N PHE A 41 8.45 14.68 -3.31
CA PHE A 41 9.06 15.47 -2.25
C PHE A 41 10.50 15.75 -2.70
N ASP A 42 11.49 15.60 -1.83
CA ASP A 42 12.89 15.62 -2.26
C ASP A 42 13.15 14.46 -3.23
N ASN A 43 12.60 13.28 -2.90
CA ASN A 43 12.57 12.12 -3.78
C ASN A 43 11.12 11.79 -4.15
N ASP A 44 10.94 11.08 -5.25
CA ASP A 44 9.62 10.62 -5.65
C ASP A 44 9.21 9.41 -4.81
N ILE A 45 7.96 9.39 -4.39
CA ILE A 45 7.38 8.28 -3.63
C ILE A 45 6.31 7.62 -4.49
N TRP A 46 6.48 6.33 -4.78
CA TRP A 46 5.51 5.52 -5.51
C TRP A 46 4.99 4.43 -4.58
N ILE A 47 3.67 4.28 -4.52
CA ILE A 47 3.03 3.28 -3.66
C ILE A 47 2.29 2.28 -4.54
N TYR A 48 2.64 1.01 -4.38
CA TYR A 48 1.99 -0.12 -5.04
C TYR A 48 1.18 -0.91 -4.02
N ILE A 49 0.05 -1.43 -4.46
CA ILE A 49 -0.79 -2.26 -3.59
C ILE A 49 -1.11 -3.59 -4.27
N GLU A 50 -1.40 -4.57 -3.45
CA GLU A 50 -2.04 -5.80 -3.88
C GLU A 50 -3.10 -6.16 -2.85
N ARG A 51 -4.34 -6.22 -3.26
CA ARG A 51 -5.46 -6.61 -2.40
C ARG A 51 -6.21 -7.75 -3.07
N LYS A 52 -6.51 -8.77 -2.30
CA LYS A 52 -7.32 -9.89 -2.77
C LYS A 52 -8.44 -10.11 -1.78
N ILE A 53 -9.67 -10.07 -2.28
CA ILE A 53 -10.88 -10.25 -1.49
C ILE A 53 -11.58 -11.50 -1.99
N THR A 54 -11.91 -12.41 -1.09
CA THR A 54 -12.63 -13.63 -1.39
C THR A 54 -14.07 -13.49 -0.94
N ASN A 55 -14.99 -13.92 -1.80
CA ASN A 55 -16.41 -13.96 -1.50
C ASN A 55 -16.83 -15.41 -1.33
N THR A 56 -17.25 -15.80 -0.12
CA THR A 56 -17.72 -17.15 0.16
C THR A 56 -19.21 -17.25 -0.11
N HIS A 57 -19.60 -18.17 -0.99
CA HIS A 57 -20.99 -18.33 -1.43
C HIS A 57 -21.97 -18.68 -0.32
N PHE A 58 -21.54 -19.49 0.64
CA PHE A 58 -22.46 -20.01 1.66
C PHE A 58 -22.99 -18.95 2.61
N PHE A 59 -22.22 -17.88 2.85
CA PHE A 59 -22.60 -16.88 3.84
C PHE A 59 -22.59 -15.47 3.27
N GLY A 60 -22.28 -15.31 1.98
CA GLY A 60 -22.21 -14.00 1.36
C GLY A 60 -21.14 -13.09 1.97
N LYS A 61 -20.21 -13.66 2.70
CA LYS A 61 -19.15 -12.90 3.36
C LYS A 61 -18.00 -12.63 2.41
N LYS A 62 -17.50 -11.40 2.45
CA LYS A 62 -16.25 -11.04 1.79
C LYS A 62 -15.15 -11.02 2.82
N GLU A 63 -14.03 -11.60 2.47
CA GLU A 63 -12.87 -11.69 3.35
C GLU A 63 -11.64 -11.18 2.64
N LEU A 64 -10.90 -10.28 3.30
CA LEU A 64 -9.65 -9.77 2.80
C LEU A 64 -8.55 -10.79 3.10
N ILE A 65 -8.06 -11.47 2.08
CA ILE A 65 -7.07 -12.55 2.26
C ILE A 65 -5.66 -12.10 1.93
N VAL A 66 -5.49 -11.05 1.12
CA VAL A 66 -4.19 -10.47 0.82
C VAL A 66 -4.30 -8.96 0.91
N ASN A 67 -3.36 -8.33 1.58
CA ASN A 67 -3.22 -6.89 1.59
C ASN A 67 -1.74 -6.55 1.74
N ASN A 68 -1.10 -6.27 0.62
CA ASN A 68 0.31 -5.93 0.56
C ASN A 68 0.47 -4.51 0.02
N VAL A 69 1.38 -3.78 0.63
CA VAL A 69 1.71 -2.42 0.20
C VAL A 69 3.22 -2.32 0.06
N LEU A 70 3.66 -1.83 -1.08
CA LEU A 70 5.08 -1.59 -1.36
C LEU A 70 5.28 -0.10 -1.60
N VAL A 71 6.10 0.52 -0.77
CA VAL A 71 6.45 1.93 -0.90
C VAL A 71 7.87 2.01 -1.41
N VAL A 72 8.05 2.60 -2.59
CA VAL A 72 9.36 2.79 -3.19
C VAL A 72 9.67 4.28 -3.26
N GLU A 73 10.93 4.60 -2.98
CA GLU A 73 11.44 5.96 -3.04
C GLU A 73 12.49 6.03 -4.15
N ILE A 74 12.32 7.00 -5.04
CA ILE A 74 13.18 7.16 -6.21
C ILE A 74 13.88 8.51 -6.08
N ASP A 75 15.23 8.49 -6.16
CA ASP A 75 16.02 9.70 -6.01
C ASP A 75 15.98 10.57 -7.26
N ASP A 76 16.69 11.71 -7.21
CA ASP A 76 16.72 12.67 -8.30
C ASP A 76 17.43 12.15 -9.55
N GLN A 77 18.19 11.07 -9.41
CA GLN A 77 18.84 10.41 -10.54
C GLN A 77 17.97 9.32 -11.16
N GLY A 78 16.79 9.08 -10.60
CA GLY A 78 15.87 8.08 -11.09
C GLY A 78 16.17 6.68 -10.60
N LEU A 79 16.97 6.53 -9.56
CA LEU A 79 17.32 5.23 -8.99
C LEU A 79 16.56 4.95 -7.71
N LEU A 80 16.30 3.69 -7.46
CA LEU A 80 15.61 3.25 -6.26
C LEU A 80 16.45 3.53 -5.02
N ALA A 81 15.97 4.42 -4.15
CA ALA A 81 16.69 4.86 -2.97
C ALA A 81 16.23 4.14 -1.70
N ASN A 82 14.96 3.74 -1.64
CA ASN A 82 14.43 3.06 -0.45
C ASN A 82 13.23 2.21 -0.83
N VAL A 83 13.00 1.14 -0.08
CA VAL A 83 11.87 0.22 -0.26
C VAL A 83 11.34 -0.18 1.11
N ASP A 84 10.02 -0.02 1.30
CA ASP A 84 9.33 -0.51 2.49
C ASP A 84 8.16 -1.39 2.06
N PHE A 85 8.00 -2.53 2.71
CA PHE A 85 6.94 -3.48 2.39
C PHE A 85 6.10 -3.75 3.63
N TYR A 86 4.78 -3.72 3.46
CA TYR A 86 3.82 -3.95 4.54
C TYR A 86 2.83 -5.02 4.08
N ASN A 87 2.72 -6.11 4.85
CA ASN A 87 1.73 -7.14 4.59
C ASN A 87 0.49 -6.93 5.49
N LEU A 88 -0.46 -7.85 5.42
CA LEU A 88 -1.70 -7.75 6.18
C LEU A 88 -1.45 -7.66 7.68
N ASN A 89 -0.53 -8.47 8.21
CA ASN A 89 -0.21 -8.45 9.64
C ASN A 89 0.47 -7.15 10.04
N ASP A 90 1.40 -6.66 9.21
CA ASP A 90 2.05 -5.38 9.46
C ASP A 90 1.05 -4.24 9.53
N MET A 91 0.06 -4.26 8.62
CA MET A 91 -0.98 -3.23 8.57
C MET A 91 -1.84 -3.20 9.82
N LYS A 92 -2.12 -4.37 10.40
CA LYS A 92 -2.90 -4.47 11.64
C LYS A 92 -2.14 -3.98 12.86
N GLU A 93 -0.83 -4.12 12.85
CA GLU A 93 0.03 -3.81 13.99
C GLU A 93 0.74 -2.48 13.88
N ILE A 94 0.60 -1.78 12.76
CA ILE A 94 1.35 -0.57 12.52
C ILE A 94 1.01 0.51 13.54
N LYS A 95 2.05 1.14 14.07
CA LYS A 95 1.93 2.24 15.03
C LYS A 95 2.45 3.51 14.36
N PHE A 96 1.70 4.58 14.51
CA PHE A 96 2.07 5.86 13.94
C PHE A 96 2.84 6.67 14.98
N ASP A 97 4.15 6.79 14.75
CA ASP A 97 5.03 7.53 15.62
C ASP A 97 5.19 8.96 15.10
N ASN A 98 4.96 9.92 15.97
CA ASN A 98 5.04 11.35 15.62
C ASN A 98 6.45 11.93 15.68
N LYS A 99 7.43 11.13 16.05
CA LYS A 99 8.82 11.58 16.17
C LYS A 99 9.49 11.59 14.80
N THR A 100 9.40 12.70 14.10
CA THR A 100 10.08 12.89 12.82
C THR A 100 10.78 14.22 12.78
N THR A 101 11.86 14.30 12.00
CA THR A 101 12.49 15.57 11.66
C THR A 101 11.65 16.28 10.60
N GLU A 102 11.70 17.61 10.56
CA GLU A 102 10.94 18.39 9.58
C GLU A 102 11.25 17.99 8.13
N ALA A 103 12.48 17.60 7.85
CA ALA A 103 12.91 17.26 6.50
C ALA A 103 12.11 16.11 5.90
N ASN A 104 11.65 15.17 6.73
CA ASN A 104 10.92 13.98 6.28
C ASN A 104 9.45 14.01 6.66
N TYR A 105 8.98 15.10 7.24
CA TYR A 105 7.63 15.18 7.80
C TYR A 105 6.54 14.98 6.75
N ASN A 106 6.62 15.72 5.65
CA ASN A 106 5.59 15.66 4.60
C ASN A 106 5.54 14.28 3.93
N LYS A 107 6.70 13.73 3.63
CA LYS A 107 6.84 12.41 3.02
C LYS A 107 6.25 11.34 3.95
N ARG A 108 6.62 11.38 5.21
CA ARG A 108 6.16 10.43 6.21
C ARG A 108 4.65 10.53 6.41
N ASN A 109 4.12 11.75 6.45
CA ASN A 109 2.67 11.97 6.55
C ASN A 109 1.93 11.40 5.35
N PHE A 110 2.46 11.58 4.16
CA PHE A 110 1.85 11.04 2.94
C PHE A 110 1.75 9.52 3.03
N VAL A 111 2.86 8.85 3.37
CA VAL A 111 2.89 7.39 3.49
C VAL A 111 1.96 6.91 4.60
N TYR A 112 2.01 7.56 5.75
CA TYR A 112 1.17 7.17 6.89
C TYR A 112 -0.30 7.40 6.64
N SER A 113 -0.66 8.48 5.95
CA SER A 113 -2.06 8.73 5.57
C SER A 113 -2.57 7.62 4.65
N PHE A 114 -1.74 7.20 3.71
CA PHE A 114 -2.09 6.11 2.81
C PHE A 114 -2.25 4.80 3.59
N LEU A 115 -1.30 4.46 4.44
CA LEU A 115 -1.34 3.24 5.24
C LEU A 115 -2.52 3.23 6.20
N SER A 116 -2.84 4.38 6.79
CA SER A 116 -3.99 4.52 7.68
C SER A 116 -5.29 4.27 6.93
N SER A 117 -5.40 4.78 5.72
CA SER A 117 -6.56 4.54 4.86
C SER A 117 -6.71 3.05 4.54
N MET A 118 -5.60 2.37 4.21
CA MET A 118 -5.60 0.94 3.95
C MET A 118 -5.98 0.14 5.19
N ARG A 119 -5.46 0.53 6.35
CA ARG A 119 -5.79 -0.10 7.62
C ARG A 119 -7.28 -0.02 7.93
N GLN A 120 -7.89 1.12 7.65
CA GLN A 120 -9.32 1.30 7.81
C GLN A 120 -10.11 0.34 6.93
N LYS A 121 -9.66 0.13 5.69
CA LYS A 121 -10.30 -0.81 4.77
C LYS A 121 -10.15 -2.27 5.24
N ILE A 122 -9.06 -2.60 5.92
CA ILE A 122 -8.87 -3.92 6.51
C ILE A 122 -9.90 -4.16 7.61
N ASN A 123 -10.12 -3.15 8.46
CA ASN A 123 -11.06 -3.24 9.57
C ASN A 123 -12.51 -3.21 9.12
N ASP A 124 -12.80 -2.57 7.98
CA ASP A 124 -14.15 -2.44 7.46
C ASP A 124 -14.16 -2.56 5.92
N PRO A 125 -13.79 -3.73 5.40
CA PRO A 125 -13.65 -3.90 3.94
C PRO A 125 -14.98 -3.75 3.18
N LEU A 126 -16.12 -3.89 3.86
CA LEU A 126 -17.44 -3.80 3.23
C LEU A 126 -18.09 -2.43 3.37
N GLY A 127 -17.45 -1.50 4.07
CA GLY A 127 -18.01 -0.18 4.31
C GLY A 127 -19.20 -0.17 5.28
N VAL A 128 -19.44 -1.28 5.99
CA VAL A 128 -20.59 -1.40 6.90
C VAL A 128 -20.48 -0.42 8.06
N ARG A 129 -19.30 -0.27 8.61
CA ARG A 129 -19.05 0.65 9.72
C ARG A 129 -19.37 2.10 9.34
N LYS A 130 -18.95 2.51 8.15
CA LYS A 130 -19.21 3.85 7.65
C LYS A 130 -20.70 4.07 7.49
N LYS A 131 -21.42 3.08 6.95
CA LYS A 131 -22.84 3.13 6.75
C LYS A 131 -23.60 3.26 8.08
N ARG A 132 -23.21 2.51 9.08
CA ARG A 132 -23.78 2.61 10.43
C ARG A 132 -23.58 3.99 11.03
N ARG A 133 -22.43 4.58 10.81
CA ARG A 133 -22.11 5.90 11.33
C ARG A 133 -23.03 6.96 10.73
N GLU A 134 -23.33 6.83 9.45
CA GLU A 134 -24.25 7.73 8.76
C GLU A 134 -25.68 7.55 9.26
N GLU A 135 -26.08 6.33 9.51
CA GLU A 135 -27.42 6.02 10.04
C GLU A 135 -27.56 6.39 11.52
N GLY A 136 -26.49 6.39 12.26
CA GLY A 136 -26.47 6.70 13.68
C GLY A 136 -26.63 8.18 14.02
N ASN A 137 -26.64 9.01 13.03
CA ASN A 137 -26.87 10.43 13.20
C ASN A 137 -28.31 10.78 12.94
#